data_c94b308715e198df6c991bbb81cbd497
#
_entry.id   c94b308715e198df6c991bbb81cbd497
#
_cell.length_a   1.000
_cell.length_b   1.000
_cell.length_c   1.000
_cell.angle_alpha   90.00
_cell.angle_beta   90.00
_cell.angle_gamma   90.00
#
_symmetry.space_group_name_H-M   'P 1'
#
loop_
_entity.id
_entity.type
_entity.pdbx_description
1 polymer ?
#
loop_
_entity_poly.entity_id
_entity_poly.type
_entity_poly.pdbx_seq_one_letter_code
_entity_poly.pdbx_strand_id
1 'polypeptide(L)'
;MAKVLFVCTGNAARSQMAEGWLKNLKPDFTVLSAGTKPDGLSPQAVKVMREVDLNISDQSSKHLDNVDWTGADYAITLCGSANEICVNMAWPEQCQRKHWPIEDPKTDEDYRSARDEIKQRIEKFLEKLHNKV
;
A
#
# COMPACT_ATOMS: atom_id res chain seq x y z
N MET A 1 6.87 -15.28 -7.84
CA MET A 1 6.49 -14.47 -6.68
C MET A 1 6.70 -13.00 -7.01
N ALA A 2 5.76 -12.18 -6.65
CA ALA A 2 5.86 -10.74 -6.94
C ALA A 2 6.31 -9.97 -5.72
N LYS A 3 7.02 -8.86 -5.95
CA LYS A 3 7.37 -7.89 -4.94
C LYS A 3 6.59 -6.62 -5.21
N VAL A 4 5.74 -6.23 -4.27
CA VAL A 4 4.81 -5.11 -4.41
C VAL A 4 5.10 -4.07 -3.33
N LEU A 5 5.24 -2.81 -3.75
CA LEU A 5 5.49 -1.69 -2.85
C LEU A 5 4.31 -0.72 -2.92
N PHE A 6 3.71 -0.46 -1.77
CA PHE A 6 2.67 0.56 -1.64
C PHE A 6 3.27 1.84 -1.07
N VAL A 7 2.94 2.98 -1.66
CA VAL A 7 3.50 4.26 -1.25
C VAL A 7 2.38 5.27 -1.00
N CYS A 8 2.44 5.94 0.15
CA CYS A 8 1.62 7.12 0.40
C CYS A 8 2.51 8.15 1.11
N THR A 9 1.96 9.29 1.52
CA THR A 9 2.80 10.32 2.13
C THR A 9 3.29 9.91 3.51
N GLY A 10 2.39 9.62 4.43
CA GLY A 10 2.75 9.35 5.83
C GLY A 10 3.13 7.91 6.15
N ASN A 11 2.85 6.97 5.26
CA ASN A 11 2.96 5.54 5.55
C ASN A 11 2.30 5.21 6.91
N ALA A 12 1.16 5.84 7.15
CA ALA A 12 0.44 5.74 8.42
C ALA A 12 -0.82 4.90 8.29
N ALA A 13 -1.61 5.11 7.24
CA ALA A 13 -2.92 4.47 7.10
C ALA A 13 -3.07 3.73 5.77
N ARG A 14 -3.24 4.47 4.66
CA ARG A 14 -3.61 3.86 3.38
C ARG A 14 -2.64 2.78 2.91
N SER A 15 -1.35 3.07 2.85
CA SER A 15 -0.36 2.08 2.42
C SER A 15 -0.17 0.96 3.44
N GLN A 16 -0.37 1.24 4.73
CA GLN A 16 -0.30 0.22 5.78
C GLN A 16 -1.47 -0.77 5.66
N MET A 17 -2.68 -0.27 5.40
CA MET A 17 -3.83 -1.13 5.17
C MET A 17 -3.65 -1.98 3.92
N ALA A 18 -3.11 -1.38 2.84
CA ALA A 18 -2.83 -2.11 1.61
C ALA A 18 -1.82 -3.23 1.84
N GLU A 19 -0.76 -2.94 2.59
CA GLU A 19 0.24 -3.96 2.95
C GLU A 19 -0.41 -5.11 3.70
N GLY A 20 -1.25 -4.81 4.69
CA GLY A 20 -1.97 -5.83 5.46
C GLY A 20 -2.87 -6.71 4.60
N TRP A 21 -3.65 -6.10 3.72
CA TRP A 21 -4.52 -6.85 2.83
C TRP A 21 -3.77 -7.78 1.90
N LEU A 22 -2.74 -7.27 1.23
CA LEU A 22 -2.03 -8.09 0.24
C LEU A 22 -1.23 -9.21 0.89
N LYS A 23 -0.62 -8.98 2.04
CA LYS A 23 0.07 -10.04 2.79
C LYS A 23 -0.89 -11.16 3.15
N ASN A 24 -2.13 -10.82 3.51
CA ASN A 24 -3.13 -11.80 3.87
C ASN A 24 -3.64 -12.58 2.64
N LEU A 25 -3.88 -11.87 1.54
CA LEU A 25 -4.42 -12.49 0.33
C LEU A 25 -3.38 -13.27 -0.46
N LYS A 26 -2.12 -12.85 -0.42
CA LYS A 26 -1.01 -13.50 -1.14
C LYS A 26 0.21 -13.62 -0.23
N PRO A 27 0.22 -14.61 0.70
CA PRO A 27 1.33 -14.77 1.63
C PRO A 27 2.68 -15.05 0.98
N ASP A 28 2.70 -15.51 -0.26
CA ASP A 28 3.92 -15.79 -1.02
C ASP A 28 4.52 -14.53 -1.68
N PHE A 29 3.77 -13.43 -1.73
CA PHE A 29 4.31 -12.17 -2.26
C PHE A 29 5.19 -11.49 -1.21
N THR A 30 6.21 -10.76 -1.68
CA THR A 30 6.93 -9.82 -0.83
C THR A 30 6.20 -8.49 -0.89
N VAL A 31 5.67 -8.04 0.24
CA VAL A 31 4.86 -6.82 0.28
C VAL A 31 5.52 -5.81 1.20
N LEU A 32 5.75 -4.62 0.67
CA LEU A 32 6.36 -3.51 1.40
C LEU A 32 5.46 -2.29 1.32
N SER A 33 5.58 -1.41 2.29
CA SER A 33 4.98 -0.07 2.20
C SER A 33 5.97 0.96 2.69
N ALA A 34 5.83 2.20 2.22
CA ALA A 34 6.71 3.28 2.60
C ALA A 34 6.00 4.62 2.38
N GLY A 35 6.58 5.68 2.94
CA GLY A 35 6.08 7.02 2.78
C GLY A 35 7.17 7.99 2.37
N THR A 36 6.76 9.10 1.78
CA THR A 36 7.68 10.18 1.43
C THR A 36 7.95 11.07 2.64
N LYS A 37 7.05 11.08 3.63
CA LYS A 37 7.19 11.77 4.92
C LYS A 37 6.55 10.92 6.01
N PRO A 38 7.24 9.87 6.50
CA PRO A 38 6.64 8.94 7.48
C PRO A 38 6.16 9.65 8.73
N ASP A 39 4.97 9.25 9.20
CA ASP A 39 4.28 9.90 10.32
C ASP A 39 3.80 8.91 11.39
N GLY A 40 4.32 7.69 11.38
CA GLY A 40 3.93 6.66 12.33
C GLY A 40 2.69 5.88 11.89
N LEU A 41 2.52 4.69 12.42
CA LEU A 41 1.38 3.84 12.09
C LEU A 41 0.11 4.38 12.76
N SER A 42 -0.93 4.60 11.96
CA SER A 42 -2.20 5.13 12.44
C SER A 42 -2.94 4.17 13.37
N PRO A 43 -3.29 4.58 14.60
CA PRO A 43 -4.12 3.74 15.47
C PRO A 43 -5.50 3.42 14.89
N GLN A 44 -6.09 4.37 14.15
CA GLN A 44 -7.39 4.14 13.49
C GLN A 44 -7.26 3.07 12.40
N ALA A 45 -6.15 3.07 11.64
CA ALA A 45 -5.92 2.03 10.65
C ALA A 45 -5.80 0.66 11.31
N VAL A 46 -5.06 0.56 12.41
CA VAL A 46 -4.94 -0.68 13.19
C VAL A 46 -6.32 -1.15 13.66
N LYS A 47 -7.13 -0.22 14.17
CA LYS A 47 -8.47 -0.52 14.67
C LYS A 47 -9.39 -1.08 13.58
N VAL A 48 -9.49 -0.41 12.43
CA VAL A 48 -10.41 -0.85 11.38
C VAL A 48 -9.95 -2.11 10.67
N MET A 49 -8.64 -2.35 10.60
CA MET A 49 -8.14 -3.62 10.07
C MET A 49 -8.44 -4.78 11.01
N ARG A 50 -8.39 -4.54 12.33
CA ARG A 50 -8.76 -5.57 13.30
C ARG A 50 -10.24 -5.96 13.17
N GLU A 51 -11.09 -5.04 12.74
CA GLU A 51 -12.52 -5.33 12.50
C GLU A 51 -12.72 -6.41 11.43
N VAL A 52 -11.75 -6.58 10.53
CA VAL A 52 -11.79 -7.62 9.49
C VAL A 52 -10.76 -8.72 9.77
N ASP A 53 -10.40 -8.90 11.04
CA ASP A 53 -9.52 -9.94 11.54
C ASP A 53 -8.08 -9.86 11.01
N LEU A 54 -7.61 -8.65 10.68
CA LEU A 54 -6.23 -8.42 10.26
C LEU A 54 -5.51 -7.54 11.27
N ASN A 55 -4.43 -8.07 11.84
CA ASN A 55 -3.60 -7.32 12.79
C ASN A 55 -2.41 -6.72 12.06
N ILE A 56 -2.39 -5.40 11.91
CA ILE A 56 -1.26 -4.68 11.29
C ILE A 56 -0.40 -3.95 12.32
N SER A 57 -0.62 -4.19 13.63
CA SER A 57 0.10 -3.47 14.68
C SER A 57 1.61 -3.69 14.66
N ASP A 58 2.08 -4.79 14.05
CA ASP A 58 3.50 -5.09 13.93
C ASP A 58 4.16 -4.41 12.72
N GLN A 59 3.38 -3.79 11.85
CA GLN A 59 3.93 -3.07 10.71
C GLN A 59 4.52 -1.75 11.17
N SER A 60 5.50 -1.24 10.43
CA SER A 60 6.19 0.00 10.80
C SER A 60 6.08 1.04 9.71
N SER A 61 5.98 2.30 10.13
CA SER A 61 6.04 3.45 9.24
C SER A 61 7.50 3.73 8.88
N LYS A 62 7.80 3.87 7.59
CA LYS A 62 9.18 4.01 7.14
C LYS A 62 9.27 4.86 5.89
N HIS A 63 10.44 5.47 5.72
CA HIS A 63 10.70 6.33 4.55
C HIS A 63 10.99 5.46 3.32
N LEU A 64 10.58 5.94 2.16
CA LEU A 64 10.81 5.27 0.88
C LEU A 64 12.29 4.94 0.66
N ASP A 65 13.21 5.81 1.09
CA ASP A 65 14.65 5.58 0.95
C ASP A 65 15.15 4.41 1.80
N ASN A 66 14.36 3.95 2.78
CA ASN A 66 14.73 2.87 3.67
C ASN A 66 14.20 1.50 3.22
N VAL A 67 13.56 1.44 2.07
CA VAL A 67 13.09 0.18 1.49
C VAL A 67 13.74 -0.01 0.12
N ASP A 68 13.88 -1.27 -0.28
CA ASP A 68 14.43 -1.57 -1.61
C ASP A 68 13.35 -1.39 -2.67
N TRP A 69 13.13 -0.13 -3.06
CA TRP A 69 12.14 0.18 -4.08
C TRP A 69 12.60 -0.22 -5.47
N THR A 70 13.92 -0.34 -5.70
CA THR A 70 14.44 -0.74 -7.01
C THR A 70 14.17 -2.21 -7.33
N GLY A 71 13.91 -3.02 -6.32
CA GLY A 71 13.59 -4.44 -6.50
C GLY A 71 12.10 -4.72 -6.66
N ALA A 72 11.25 -3.69 -6.60
CA ALA A 72 9.81 -3.89 -6.71
C ALA A 72 9.39 -4.23 -8.14
N ASP A 73 8.49 -5.20 -8.28
CA ASP A 73 7.86 -5.52 -9.56
C ASP A 73 6.70 -4.58 -9.83
N TYR A 74 6.04 -4.13 -8.78
CA TYR A 74 4.92 -3.18 -8.84
C TYR A 74 5.09 -2.12 -7.76
N ALA A 75 4.95 -0.86 -8.13
CA ALA A 75 4.95 0.26 -7.20
C ALA A 75 3.61 0.98 -7.34
N ILE A 76 2.84 0.98 -6.26
CA ILE A 76 1.47 1.48 -6.27
C ILE A 76 1.36 2.65 -5.30
N THR A 77 1.08 3.85 -5.83
CA THR A 77 0.87 5.03 -5.01
C THR A 77 -0.61 5.20 -4.69
N LEU A 78 -0.90 5.61 -3.46
CA LEU A 78 -2.27 5.72 -2.97
C LEU A 78 -2.71 7.16 -2.72
N CYS A 79 -1.81 8.13 -2.90
CA CYS A 79 -2.15 9.54 -2.80
C CYS A 79 -1.42 10.35 -3.88
N GLY A 80 -1.96 11.55 -4.19
CA GLY A 80 -1.41 12.39 -5.26
C GLY A 80 0.01 12.89 -4.98
N SER A 81 0.28 13.28 -3.73
CA SER A 81 1.61 13.79 -3.36
C SER A 81 2.70 12.73 -3.54
N ALA A 82 2.43 11.50 -3.11
CA ALA A 82 3.37 10.39 -3.29
C ALA A 82 3.55 10.07 -4.78
N ASN A 83 2.46 10.12 -5.56
CA ASN A 83 2.53 9.87 -6.98
C ASN A 83 3.41 10.91 -7.69
N GLU A 84 3.28 12.19 -7.34
CA GLU A 84 4.09 13.26 -7.93
C GLU A 84 5.59 13.03 -7.69
N ILE A 85 5.95 12.56 -6.52
CA ILE A 85 7.35 12.24 -6.20
C ILE A 85 7.79 10.99 -6.97
N CYS A 86 6.98 9.95 -6.97
CA CYS A 86 7.32 8.67 -7.60
C CYS A 86 7.47 8.76 -9.12
N VAL A 87 6.70 9.61 -9.82
CA VAL A 87 6.84 9.74 -11.28
C VAL A 87 8.18 10.30 -11.70
N ASN A 88 8.91 10.98 -10.78
CA ASN A 88 10.21 11.57 -11.05
C ASN A 88 11.37 10.68 -10.58
N MET A 89 11.09 9.49 -10.03
CA MET A 89 12.14 8.58 -9.58
C MET A 89 12.61 7.67 -10.71
N ALA A 90 13.85 7.22 -10.59
CA ALA A 90 14.49 6.36 -11.61
C ALA A 90 14.12 4.88 -11.37
N TRP A 91 12.84 4.55 -11.53
CA TRP A 91 12.39 3.16 -11.37
C TRP A 91 13.01 2.25 -12.43
N PRO A 92 13.36 1.01 -12.07
CA PRO A 92 13.80 0.04 -13.07
C PRO A 92 12.70 -0.18 -14.12
N GLU A 93 13.12 -0.47 -15.34
CA GLU A 93 12.21 -0.63 -16.47
C GLU A 93 11.15 -1.72 -16.23
N GLN A 94 11.52 -2.79 -15.55
CA GLN A 94 10.61 -3.91 -15.28
C GLN A 94 9.57 -3.59 -14.21
N CYS A 95 9.74 -2.51 -13.44
CA CYS A 95 8.78 -2.12 -12.41
C CYS A 95 7.56 -1.47 -13.05
N GLN A 96 6.39 -2.05 -12.83
CA GLN A 96 5.12 -1.47 -13.26
C GLN A 96 4.62 -0.52 -12.17
N ARG A 97 4.36 0.73 -12.56
CA ARG A 97 3.88 1.76 -11.63
C ARG A 97 2.39 1.97 -11.85
N LYS A 98 1.67 2.02 -10.74
CA LYS A 98 0.21 2.24 -10.74
C LYS A 98 -0.13 3.33 -9.74
N HIS A 99 -1.22 4.02 -9.97
CA HIS A 99 -1.72 5.01 -9.04
C HIS A 99 -3.18 4.72 -8.75
N TRP A 100 -3.46 4.41 -7.47
CA TRP A 100 -4.83 4.19 -6.99
C TRP A 100 -5.17 5.31 -6.03
N PRO A 101 -5.82 6.37 -6.48
CA PRO A 101 -6.16 7.48 -5.59
C PRO A 101 -7.19 7.04 -4.56
N ILE A 102 -6.78 7.03 -3.31
CA ILE A 102 -7.64 6.73 -2.16
C ILE A 102 -7.74 8.02 -1.35
N GLU A 103 -8.95 8.46 -1.07
CA GLU A 103 -9.18 9.67 -0.30
C GLU A 103 -8.59 9.53 1.10
N ASP A 104 -7.97 10.62 1.59
CA ASP A 104 -7.34 10.63 2.92
C ASP A 104 -8.42 10.52 4.00
N PRO A 105 -8.45 9.42 4.76
CA PRO A 105 -9.51 9.22 5.75
C PRO A 105 -9.37 10.15 6.95
N LYS A 106 -10.51 10.67 7.44
CA LYS A 106 -10.55 11.58 8.58
C LYS A 106 -11.33 11.00 9.76
N THR A 107 -12.42 10.28 9.49
CA THR A 107 -13.27 9.68 10.51
C THR A 107 -13.12 8.16 10.49
N ASP A 108 -13.60 7.50 11.54
CA ASP A 108 -13.61 6.02 11.56
C ASP A 108 -14.33 5.46 10.34
N GLU A 109 -15.44 6.09 9.95
CA GLU A 109 -16.21 5.67 8.77
C GLU A 109 -15.36 5.81 7.50
N ASP A 110 -14.61 6.91 7.37
CA ASP A 110 -13.71 7.11 6.24
C ASP A 110 -12.61 6.04 6.20
N TYR A 111 -12.09 5.66 7.36
CA TYR A 111 -11.09 4.59 7.45
C TYR A 111 -11.65 3.25 6.99
N ARG A 112 -12.90 2.95 7.36
CA ARG A 112 -13.57 1.72 6.90
C ARG A 112 -13.79 1.74 5.40
N SER A 113 -14.23 2.89 4.86
CA SER A 113 -14.42 3.05 3.41
C SER A 113 -13.11 2.89 2.65
N ALA A 114 -12.03 3.52 3.14
CA ALA A 114 -10.70 3.39 2.54
C ALA A 114 -10.21 1.93 2.59
N ARG A 115 -10.37 1.27 3.75
CA ARG A 115 -10.02 -0.13 3.93
C ARG A 115 -10.69 -1.01 2.88
N ASP A 116 -11.99 -0.83 2.70
CA ASP A 116 -12.79 -1.67 1.81
C ASP A 116 -12.50 -1.36 0.34
N GLU A 117 -12.28 -0.11 0.01
CA GLU A 117 -11.89 0.30 -1.35
C GLU A 117 -10.52 -0.27 -1.72
N ILE A 118 -9.56 -0.22 -0.81
CA ILE A 118 -8.22 -0.76 -1.03
C ILE A 118 -8.32 -2.27 -1.29
N LYS A 119 -9.13 -2.98 -0.51
CA LYS A 119 -9.34 -4.41 -0.72
C LYS A 119 -9.85 -4.69 -2.14
N GLN A 120 -10.84 -3.94 -2.61
CA GLN A 120 -11.39 -4.11 -3.94
C GLN A 120 -10.35 -3.86 -5.03
N ARG A 121 -9.51 -2.83 -4.86
CA ARG A 121 -8.43 -2.52 -5.81
C ARG A 121 -7.42 -3.65 -5.88
N ILE A 122 -7.06 -4.20 -4.72
CA ILE A 122 -6.11 -5.31 -4.63
C ILE A 122 -6.70 -6.55 -5.30
N GLU A 123 -7.97 -6.87 -5.03
CA GLU A 123 -8.62 -8.02 -5.64
C GLU A 123 -8.64 -7.93 -7.17
N LYS A 124 -8.94 -6.75 -7.71
CA LYS A 124 -8.90 -6.53 -9.15
C LYS A 124 -7.48 -6.65 -9.72
N PHE A 125 -6.50 -6.14 -8.99
CA PHE A 125 -5.10 -6.25 -9.36
C PHE A 125 -4.67 -7.72 -9.45
N LEU A 126 -4.99 -8.51 -8.44
CA LEU A 126 -4.65 -9.94 -8.41
C LEU A 126 -5.36 -10.71 -9.51
N GLU A 127 -6.60 -10.37 -9.81
CA GLU A 127 -7.37 -10.98 -10.89
C GLU A 127 -6.69 -10.74 -12.23
N LYS A 128 -6.21 -9.51 -12.48
CA LYS A 128 -5.47 -9.19 -13.72
C LYS A 128 -4.15 -9.93 -13.82
N LEU A 129 -3.44 -10.08 -12.71
CA LEU A 129 -2.19 -10.84 -12.69
C LEU A 129 -2.44 -12.31 -13.03
N HIS A 130 -3.49 -12.88 -12.46
CA HIS A 130 -3.85 -14.27 -12.71
C HIS A 130 -4.22 -14.51 -14.18
N ASN A 131 -4.89 -13.55 -14.80
CA ASN A 131 -5.36 -13.67 -16.19
C ASN A 131 -4.27 -13.41 -17.23
N LYS A 132 -3.06 -13.03 -16.82
CA LYS A 132 -1.93 -12.81 -17.74
C LYS A 132 -1.14 -14.08 -18.06
N VAL A 133 -1.56 -15.19 -17.56
CA VAL A 133 -0.85 -16.46 -17.77
C VAL A 133 -1.16 -17.06 -19.14
#